data_4005648d65af09609b35b3cd3d3747ce
#
_entry.id   4005648d65af09609b35b3cd3d3747ce
#
_cell.length_a   1.000
_cell.length_b   1.000
_cell.length_c   1.000
_cell.angle_alpha   90.00
_cell.angle_beta   90.00
_cell.angle_gamma   90.00
#
_symmetry.space_group_name_H-M   'P 1'
#
loop_
_entity.id
_entity.type
_entity.pdbx_description
1 polymer ?
#
loop_
_entity_poly.entity_id
_entity_poly.type
_entity_poly.pdbx_seq_one_letter_code
_entity_poly.pdbx_strand_id
1 'polypeptide(L)'
;MISSIGIILTWFGFLNLILMCFSNKKNLFQTLVRINLFIHFLLFCLLEVGLFLDDFSLYYIANHSASSTPPMYKFASLWGSLDGSILLWNLVLSIYFYVYVKFYRASTELYDIKIFAMIILFFNGFTIFSSSPFSGCIQLASIGCQDFTLLPFQDLVLSEFGRGPNPLLQNHPLMAIHPPILYFGYIGLVLPFVICLLYTSDAADELRS
;
A
#
# COMPACT_ATOMS: atom_id res chain seq x y z
N MET A 1 18.55 1.84 -5.72
CA MET A 1 18.26 2.88 -4.71
C MET A 1 16.77 2.91 -4.33
N ILE A 2 15.85 2.98 -5.28
CA ILE A 2 14.39 2.97 -5.04
C ILE A 2 13.95 1.74 -4.25
N SER A 3 14.43 0.55 -4.62
CA SER A 3 14.16 -0.72 -3.91
C SER A 3 14.47 -0.63 -2.41
N SER A 4 15.69 -0.26 -2.06
CA SER A 4 16.12 -0.19 -0.65
C SER A 4 15.31 0.82 0.17
N ILE A 5 15.05 2.00 -0.41
CA ILE A 5 14.23 3.04 0.24
C ILE A 5 12.79 2.54 0.42
N GLY A 6 12.21 1.92 -0.61
CA GLY A 6 10.85 1.38 -0.56
C GLY A 6 10.68 0.31 0.51
N ILE A 7 11.61 -0.65 0.57
CA ILE A 7 11.60 -1.72 1.59
C ILE A 7 11.71 -1.11 3.01
N ILE A 8 12.66 -0.20 3.24
CA ILE A 8 12.85 0.44 4.55
C ILE A 8 11.58 1.20 4.98
N LEU A 9 10.99 1.98 4.06
CA LEU A 9 9.76 2.72 4.34
C LEU A 9 8.57 1.81 4.64
N THR A 10 8.45 0.68 3.94
CA THR A 10 7.38 -0.30 4.19
C THR A 10 7.50 -0.91 5.58
N TRP A 11 8.71 -1.31 5.99
CA TRP A 11 8.98 -1.78 7.34
C TRP A 11 8.75 -0.70 8.40
N PHE A 12 9.12 0.54 8.11
CA PHE A 12 8.87 1.65 9.02
C PHE A 12 7.36 1.92 9.20
N GLY A 13 6.58 1.82 8.11
CA GLY A 13 5.11 1.87 8.16
C GLY A 13 4.53 0.75 9.03
N PHE A 14 5.03 -0.47 8.89
CA PHE A 14 4.62 -1.62 9.67
C PHE A 14 4.89 -1.42 11.17
N LEU A 15 6.08 -0.98 11.54
CA LEU A 15 6.43 -0.66 12.92
C LEU A 15 5.58 0.48 13.49
N ASN A 16 5.30 1.52 12.71
CA ASN A 16 4.41 2.61 13.10
C ASN A 16 3.00 2.11 13.43
N LEU A 17 2.46 1.18 12.65
CA LEU A 17 1.15 0.56 12.89
C LEU A 17 1.15 -0.34 14.13
N ILE A 18 2.21 -1.10 14.36
CA ILE A 18 2.39 -1.86 15.61
C ILE A 18 2.37 -0.92 16.82
N LEU A 19 3.13 0.19 16.77
CA LEU A 19 3.13 1.18 17.84
C LEU A 19 1.74 1.76 18.10
N MET A 20 0.92 1.95 17.05
CA MET A 20 -0.47 2.38 17.21
C MET A 20 -1.29 1.34 17.97
N CYS A 21 -1.17 0.05 17.65
CA CYS A 21 -1.94 -1.01 18.32
C CYS A 21 -1.65 -1.10 19.82
N PHE A 22 -0.41 -0.83 20.24
CA PHE A 22 0.01 -0.90 21.64
C PHE A 22 -0.07 0.42 22.40
N SER A 23 -0.17 1.56 21.74
CA SER A 23 -0.25 2.86 22.39
C SER A 23 -1.62 3.11 23.02
N ASN A 24 -1.63 3.80 24.18
CA ASN A 24 -2.85 4.27 24.85
C ASN A 24 -2.93 5.81 24.96
N LYS A 25 -2.01 6.53 24.31
CA LYS A 25 -1.91 8.00 24.41
C LYS A 25 -2.61 8.66 23.20
N LYS A 26 -3.77 9.31 23.40
CA LYS A 26 -4.54 9.98 22.32
C LYS A 26 -3.70 10.97 21.48
N ASN A 27 -2.84 11.75 22.08
CA ASN A 27 -2.01 12.72 21.35
C ASN A 27 -0.98 12.05 20.44
N LEU A 28 -0.41 10.93 20.89
CA LEU A 28 0.55 10.15 20.10
C LEU A 28 -0.14 9.55 18.86
N PHE A 29 -1.37 9.06 19.02
CA PHE A 29 -2.13 8.50 17.90
C PHE A 29 -2.27 9.44 16.70
N GLN A 30 -2.61 10.69 16.95
CA GLN A 30 -2.79 11.67 15.86
C GLN A 30 -1.51 11.88 15.07
N THR A 31 -0.37 11.88 15.76
CA THR A 31 0.93 11.99 15.12
C THR A 31 1.24 10.73 14.32
N LEU A 32 1.02 9.54 14.90
CA LEU A 32 1.27 8.26 14.24
C LEU A 32 0.38 8.06 13.00
N VAL A 33 -0.89 8.49 13.05
CA VAL A 33 -1.82 8.45 11.89
C VAL A 33 -1.33 9.35 10.75
N ARG A 34 -0.83 10.56 11.06
CA ARG A 34 -0.25 11.45 10.04
C ARG A 34 1.01 10.86 9.43
N ILE A 35 1.88 10.28 10.27
CA ILE A 35 3.09 9.58 9.83
C ILE A 35 2.70 8.41 8.91
N ASN A 36 1.71 7.62 9.28
CA ASN A 36 1.22 6.50 8.48
C ASN A 36 0.74 6.95 7.10
N LEU A 37 -0.09 7.98 7.03
CA LEU A 37 -0.55 8.54 5.76
C LEU A 37 0.62 9.04 4.91
N PHE A 38 1.57 9.76 5.52
CA PHE A 38 2.74 10.28 4.82
C PHE A 38 3.62 9.16 4.27
N ILE A 39 3.85 8.09 5.03
CA ILE A 39 4.64 6.94 4.58
C ILE A 39 3.98 6.27 3.37
N HIS A 40 2.67 5.97 3.43
CA HIS A 40 2.00 5.30 2.32
C HIS A 40 1.88 6.19 1.07
N PHE A 41 1.70 7.50 1.25
CA PHE A 41 1.78 8.46 0.15
C PHE A 41 3.20 8.50 -0.47
N LEU A 42 4.23 8.49 0.35
CA LEU A 42 5.61 8.48 -0.13
C LEU A 42 5.96 7.17 -0.87
N LEU A 43 5.49 6.02 -0.36
CA LEU A 43 5.65 4.72 -1.02
C LEU A 43 4.95 4.70 -2.39
N PHE A 44 3.74 5.23 -2.47
CA PHE A 44 3.01 5.38 -3.72
C PHE A 44 3.80 6.23 -4.73
N CYS A 45 4.24 7.43 -4.32
CA CYS A 45 5.03 8.30 -5.17
C CYS A 45 6.36 7.67 -5.58
N LEU A 46 7.00 6.91 -4.69
CA LEU A 46 8.28 6.26 -4.96
C LEU A 46 8.16 5.20 -6.06
N LEU A 47 7.09 4.39 -6.03
CA LEU A 47 6.83 3.39 -7.08
C LEU A 47 6.47 4.07 -8.41
N GLU A 48 5.66 5.13 -8.37
CA GLU A 48 5.35 5.92 -9.58
C GLU A 48 6.59 6.52 -10.21
N VAL A 49 7.46 7.12 -9.41
CA VAL A 49 8.74 7.65 -9.90
C VAL A 49 9.58 6.54 -10.53
N GLY A 50 9.62 5.36 -9.92
CA GLY A 50 10.30 4.20 -10.50
C GLY A 50 9.72 3.78 -11.86
N LEU A 51 8.39 3.78 -12.01
CA LEU A 51 7.70 3.47 -13.26
C LEU A 51 8.01 4.50 -14.36
N PHE A 52 8.04 5.78 -14.04
CA PHE A 52 8.35 6.83 -15.01
C PHE A 52 9.83 6.89 -15.37
N LEU A 53 10.73 6.51 -14.46
CA LEU A 53 12.19 6.44 -14.71
C LEU A 53 12.62 5.12 -15.36
N ASP A 54 11.71 4.18 -15.61
CA ASP A 54 12.00 2.84 -16.12
C ASP A 54 13.06 2.11 -15.28
N ASP A 55 12.91 2.19 -13.93
CA ASP A 55 13.85 1.53 -13.01
C ASP A 55 13.60 0.01 -12.97
N PHE A 56 14.07 -0.69 -14.01
CA PHE A 56 13.94 -2.13 -14.14
C PHE A 56 14.78 -2.93 -13.12
N SER A 57 15.45 -2.26 -12.19
CA SER A 57 16.03 -2.92 -11.02
C SER A 57 14.96 -3.43 -10.04
N LEU A 58 13.71 -2.95 -10.17
CA LEU A 58 12.58 -3.47 -9.42
C LEU A 58 11.87 -4.59 -10.21
N TYR A 59 11.65 -5.71 -9.56
CA TYR A 59 10.91 -6.85 -10.14
C TYR A 59 9.54 -6.44 -10.67
N TYR A 60 8.82 -5.63 -9.92
CA TYR A 60 7.51 -5.12 -10.30
C TYR A 60 7.56 -4.37 -11.63
N ILE A 61 8.45 -3.40 -11.74
CA ILE A 61 8.57 -2.53 -12.92
C ILE A 61 9.02 -3.33 -14.14
N ALA A 62 10.01 -4.22 -13.97
CA ALA A 62 10.50 -5.06 -15.04
C ALA A 62 9.42 -5.98 -15.66
N ASN A 63 8.43 -6.40 -14.87
CA ASN A 63 7.35 -7.28 -15.34
C ASN A 63 6.08 -6.54 -15.79
N HIS A 64 5.86 -5.29 -15.36
CA HIS A 64 4.60 -4.58 -15.59
C HIS A 64 4.75 -3.25 -16.34
N SER A 65 5.98 -2.89 -16.74
CA SER A 65 6.25 -1.69 -17.55
C SER A 65 7.30 -1.99 -18.60
N ALA A 66 7.37 -1.13 -19.64
CA ALA A 66 8.41 -1.13 -20.64
C ALA A 66 8.73 0.31 -21.04
N SER A 67 9.94 0.54 -21.58
CA SER A 67 10.37 1.87 -22.02
C SER A 67 9.44 2.47 -23.09
N SER A 68 8.84 1.62 -23.94
CA SER A 68 7.89 2.01 -24.99
C SER A 68 6.46 2.25 -24.49
N THR A 69 6.18 2.01 -23.19
CA THR A 69 4.81 2.17 -22.65
C THR A 69 4.43 3.65 -22.58
N PRO A 70 3.25 4.06 -23.12
CA PRO A 70 2.78 5.43 -23.03
C PRO A 70 2.60 5.88 -21.56
N PRO A 71 2.83 7.18 -21.25
CA PRO A 71 2.83 7.68 -19.86
C PRO A 71 1.56 7.39 -19.07
N MET A 72 0.39 7.47 -19.72
CA MET A 72 -0.89 7.14 -19.09
C MET A 72 -0.95 5.69 -18.61
N TYR A 73 -0.41 4.77 -19.39
CA TYR A 73 -0.39 3.36 -19.03
C TYR A 73 0.76 3.02 -18.06
N LYS A 74 1.88 3.78 -18.07
CA LYS A 74 2.89 3.69 -17.02
C LYS A 74 2.28 4.02 -15.66
N PHE A 75 1.55 5.13 -15.57
CA PHE A 75 0.81 5.50 -14.36
C PHE A 75 -0.19 4.40 -13.94
N ALA A 76 -0.97 3.88 -14.90
CA ALA A 76 -1.92 2.81 -14.62
C ALA A 76 -1.26 1.47 -14.25
N SER A 77 -0.01 1.27 -14.61
CA SER A 77 0.73 0.05 -14.28
C SER A 77 0.93 -0.14 -12.78
N LEU A 78 0.86 0.94 -11.97
CA LEU A 78 0.94 0.83 -10.51
C LEU A 78 -0.13 -0.11 -9.97
N TRP A 79 -1.35 -0.06 -10.47
CA TRP A 79 -2.43 -0.98 -10.05
C TRP A 79 -2.73 -2.07 -11.06
N GLY A 80 -1.84 -2.29 -12.01
CA GLY A 80 -1.97 -3.32 -13.04
C GLY A 80 -1.77 -4.75 -12.54
N SER A 81 -1.24 -4.92 -11.33
CA SER A 81 -1.00 -6.21 -10.69
C SER A 81 -1.24 -6.11 -9.19
N LEU A 82 -1.25 -7.27 -8.52
CA LEU A 82 -1.55 -7.40 -7.09
C LEU A 82 -0.62 -6.52 -6.22
N ASP A 83 0.68 -6.56 -6.47
CA ASP A 83 1.69 -5.92 -5.61
C ASP A 83 1.51 -4.40 -5.55
N GLY A 84 1.32 -3.76 -6.70
CA GLY A 84 1.07 -2.33 -6.74
C GLY A 84 -0.35 -1.97 -6.30
N SER A 85 -1.35 -2.83 -6.59
CA SER A 85 -2.72 -2.64 -6.11
C SER A 85 -2.80 -2.61 -4.59
N ILE A 86 -2.11 -3.51 -3.89
CA ILE A 86 -2.08 -3.52 -2.42
C ILE A 86 -1.41 -2.25 -1.86
N LEU A 87 -0.42 -1.71 -2.55
CA LEU A 87 0.18 -0.43 -2.16
C LEU A 87 -0.84 0.72 -2.24
N LEU A 88 -1.62 0.77 -3.32
CA LEU A 88 -2.73 1.73 -3.46
C LEU A 88 -3.81 1.50 -2.39
N TRP A 89 -4.13 0.25 -2.05
CA TRP A 89 -5.07 -0.08 -0.98
C TRP A 89 -4.60 0.46 0.37
N ASN A 90 -3.33 0.26 0.72
CA ASN A 90 -2.76 0.79 1.95
C ASN A 90 -2.81 2.33 2.00
N LEU A 91 -2.59 3.01 0.87
CA LEU A 91 -2.74 4.46 0.78
C LEU A 91 -4.19 4.89 1.02
N VAL A 92 -5.15 4.27 0.35
CA VAL A 92 -6.59 4.59 0.49
C VAL A 92 -7.07 4.31 1.92
N LEU A 93 -6.69 3.19 2.52
CA LEU A 93 -6.96 2.89 3.93
C LEU A 93 -6.38 3.96 4.85
N SER A 94 -5.16 4.41 4.59
CA SER A 94 -4.51 5.46 5.39
C SER A 94 -5.21 6.82 5.26
N ILE A 95 -5.74 7.14 4.07
CA ILE A 95 -6.57 8.33 3.84
C ILE A 95 -7.86 8.23 4.66
N TYR A 96 -8.59 7.12 4.58
CA TYR A 96 -9.82 6.92 5.35
C TYR A 96 -9.55 6.95 6.85
N PHE A 97 -8.46 6.35 7.31
CA PHE A 97 -8.07 6.38 8.71
C PHE A 97 -7.79 7.80 9.19
N TYR A 98 -7.04 8.59 8.42
CA TYR A 98 -6.77 9.99 8.74
C TYR A 98 -8.06 10.83 8.78
N VAL A 99 -8.95 10.65 7.80
CA VAL A 99 -10.25 11.33 7.73
C VAL A 99 -11.10 10.95 8.94
N TYR A 100 -11.17 9.66 9.27
CA TYR A 100 -11.91 9.16 10.42
C TYR A 100 -11.43 9.81 11.74
N VAL A 101 -10.13 9.74 12.02
CA VAL A 101 -9.56 10.32 13.24
C VAL A 101 -9.71 11.84 13.29
N LYS A 102 -9.67 12.53 12.15
CA LYS A 102 -9.79 13.99 12.07
C LYS A 102 -11.22 14.48 12.32
N PHE A 103 -12.21 13.84 11.70
CA PHE A 103 -13.60 14.32 11.71
C PHE A 103 -14.44 13.71 12.85
N TYR A 104 -14.14 12.49 13.28
CA TYR A 104 -14.87 11.79 14.35
C TYR A 104 -14.16 11.83 15.71
N ARG A 105 -13.19 12.73 15.86
CA ARG A 105 -12.30 12.84 17.04
C ARG A 105 -13.01 12.89 18.40
N ALA A 106 -14.19 13.49 18.46
CA ALA A 106 -14.94 13.67 19.69
C ALA A 106 -15.62 12.38 20.19
N SER A 107 -15.96 11.48 19.27
CA SER A 107 -16.67 10.22 19.51
C SER A 107 -15.80 8.98 19.33
N THR A 108 -14.54 9.13 18.88
CA THR A 108 -13.66 7.98 18.67
C THR A 108 -13.13 7.44 19.98
N GLU A 109 -13.56 6.24 20.29
CA GLU A 109 -12.93 5.44 21.33
C GLU A 109 -11.55 4.96 20.88
N LEU A 110 -10.68 4.70 21.85
CA LEU A 110 -9.34 4.18 21.55
C LEU A 110 -9.39 2.83 20.84
N TYR A 111 -10.45 2.09 21.08
CA TYR A 111 -10.72 0.77 20.51
C TYR A 111 -10.89 0.82 18.99
N ASP A 112 -11.69 1.75 18.48
CA ASP A 112 -11.94 1.92 17.03
C ASP A 112 -10.67 2.20 16.27
N ILE A 113 -9.85 3.11 16.82
CA ILE A 113 -8.58 3.48 16.22
C ILE A 113 -7.65 2.27 16.14
N LYS A 114 -7.65 1.42 17.18
CA LYS A 114 -6.84 0.19 17.18
C LYS A 114 -7.34 -0.84 16.17
N ILE A 115 -8.66 -1.01 16.04
CA ILE A 115 -9.23 -1.91 15.01
C ILE A 115 -8.83 -1.43 13.62
N PHE A 116 -8.97 -0.13 13.36
CA PHE A 116 -8.58 0.42 12.06
C PHE A 116 -7.09 0.23 11.79
N ALA A 117 -6.24 0.51 12.79
CA ALA A 117 -4.79 0.28 12.69
C ALA A 117 -4.45 -1.19 12.43
N MET A 118 -5.16 -2.15 13.05
CA MET A 118 -4.98 -3.59 12.80
C MET A 118 -5.34 -3.99 11.38
N ILE A 119 -6.39 -3.40 10.80
CA ILE A 119 -6.77 -3.66 9.41
C ILE A 119 -5.64 -3.20 8.47
N ILE A 120 -5.11 -1.98 8.67
CA ILE A 120 -4.00 -1.48 7.85
C ILE A 120 -2.73 -2.31 8.09
N LEU A 121 -2.47 -2.71 9.33
CA LEU A 121 -1.33 -3.57 9.69
C LEU A 121 -1.37 -4.90 8.94
N PHE A 122 -2.55 -5.50 8.80
CA PHE A 122 -2.73 -6.73 8.02
C PHE A 122 -2.34 -6.52 6.54
N PHE A 123 -2.87 -5.47 5.88
CA PHE A 123 -2.55 -5.20 4.48
C PHE A 123 -1.10 -4.75 4.27
N ASN A 124 -0.54 -4.00 5.22
CA ASN A 124 0.88 -3.64 5.17
C ASN A 124 1.78 -4.86 5.37
N GLY A 125 1.41 -5.77 6.29
CA GLY A 125 2.07 -7.06 6.45
C GLY A 125 2.00 -7.90 5.18
N PHE A 126 0.84 -7.93 4.52
CA PHE A 126 0.69 -8.60 3.23
C PHE A 126 1.63 -8.00 2.16
N THR A 127 1.81 -6.68 2.13
CA THR A 127 2.77 -6.01 1.24
C THR A 127 4.22 -6.43 1.53
N ILE A 128 4.57 -6.72 2.78
CA ILE A 128 5.93 -7.15 3.14
C ILE A 128 6.18 -8.61 2.80
N PHE A 129 5.25 -9.49 3.20
CA PHE A 129 5.50 -10.93 3.24
C PHE A 129 5.03 -11.68 2.00
N SER A 130 4.08 -11.14 1.24
CA SER A 130 3.48 -11.81 0.09
C SER A 130 3.61 -11.03 -1.21
N SER A 131 3.64 -9.72 -1.16
CA SER A 131 3.44 -8.87 -2.34
C SER A 131 4.33 -7.64 -2.24
N SER A 132 5.64 -7.80 -2.44
CA SER A 132 6.59 -6.70 -2.27
C SER A 132 6.87 -5.96 -3.58
N PRO A 133 6.23 -4.80 -3.84
CA PRO A 133 6.43 -4.03 -5.08
C PRO A 133 7.84 -3.43 -5.19
N PHE A 134 8.60 -3.41 -4.10
CA PHE A 134 9.97 -2.88 -4.05
C PHE A 134 11.04 -3.97 -4.06
N SER A 135 10.65 -5.23 -4.25
CA SER A 135 11.61 -6.32 -4.37
C SER A 135 12.52 -6.13 -5.59
N GLY A 136 13.77 -6.52 -5.41
CA GLY A 136 14.77 -6.42 -6.47
C GLY A 136 14.60 -7.49 -7.54
N CYS A 137 15.03 -7.15 -8.75
CA CYS A 137 15.05 -8.04 -9.89
C CYS A 137 16.41 -8.70 -10.04
N ILE A 138 16.47 -10.05 -9.99
CA ILE A 138 17.65 -10.82 -10.41
C ILE A 138 17.33 -11.47 -11.75
N GLN A 139 18.10 -11.12 -12.76
CA GLN A 139 17.98 -11.72 -14.08
C GLN A 139 18.75 -13.02 -14.13
N LEU A 140 18.03 -14.14 -14.18
CA LEU A 140 18.60 -15.44 -14.50
C LEU A 140 18.58 -15.63 -16.03
N ALA A 141 19.71 -15.96 -16.63
CA ALA A 141 19.97 -15.99 -18.07
C ALA A 141 18.96 -16.79 -18.93
N SER A 142 18.08 -17.58 -18.35
CA SER A 142 17.09 -18.41 -19.06
C SER A 142 15.64 -18.19 -18.66
N ILE A 143 15.33 -17.46 -17.59
CA ILE A 143 13.98 -17.44 -16.97
C ILE A 143 13.43 -16.00 -16.82
N GLY A 144 14.23 -14.98 -17.13
CA GLY A 144 13.85 -13.57 -16.93
C GLY A 144 14.08 -13.09 -15.50
N CYS A 145 13.43 -11.99 -15.15
CA CYS A 145 13.55 -11.36 -13.85
C CYS A 145 12.77 -12.15 -12.77
N GLN A 146 13.45 -12.57 -11.71
CA GLN A 146 12.80 -13.21 -10.56
C GLN A 146 12.88 -12.34 -9.32
N ASP A 147 11.82 -12.41 -8.50
CA ASP A 147 11.77 -11.73 -7.20
C ASP A 147 12.64 -12.46 -6.19
N PHE A 148 13.57 -11.76 -5.57
CA PHE A 148 14.50 -12.41 -4.65
C PHE A 148 14.78 -11.70 -3.33
N THR A 149 14.21 -10.53 -3.01
CA THR A 149 14.70 -9.77 -1.86
C THR A 149 13.65 -9.14 -0.96
N LEU A 150 13.58 -9.66 0.26
CA LEU A 150 13.05 -8.95 1.44
C LEU A 150 14.10 -8.02 2.10
N LEU A 151 15.38 -8.10 1.69
CA LEU A 151 16.49 -7.39 2.32
C LEU A 151 16.97 -6.21 1.46
N PRO A 152 17.23 -5.02 2.06
CA PRO A 152 17.49 -3.77 1.33
C PRO A 152 18.89 -3.62 0.70
N PHE A 153 19.78 -4.62 0.79
CA PHE A 153 21.19 -4.47 0.46
C PHE A 153 21.75 -5.56 -0.48
N GLN A 154 20.95 -6.01 -1.45
CA GLN A 154 21.46 -6.96 -2.44
C GLN A 154 21.81 -6.29 -3.77
N ASP A 155 22.86 -6.80 -4.44
CA ASP A 155 23.23 -6.36 -5.77
C ASP A 155 22.16 -6.81 -6.78
N LEU A 156 21.68 -5.86 -7.57
CA LEU A 156 20.61 -6.05 -8.53
C LEU A 156 21.16 -6.14 -9.94
N VAL A 157 20.75 -7.17 -10.67
CA VAL A 157 21.04 -7.27 -12.11
C VAL A 157 19.91 -6.62 -12.89
N LEU A 158 20.24 -5.66 -13.73
CA LEU A 158 19.27 -4.85 -14.48
C LEU A 158 18.69 -5.63 -15.67
N SER A 159 17.39 -5.53 -15.85
CA SER A 159 16.70 -5.89 -17.10
C SER A 159 16.72 -4.69 -18.05
N GLU A 160 17.16 -4.89 -19.32
CA GLU A 160 17.35 -3.77 -20.24
C GLU A 160 16.04 -3.18 -20.82
N PHE A 161 14.93 -3.94 -20.90
CA PHE A 161 13.78 -3.51 -21.71
C PHE A 161 12.39 -3.62 -21.06
N GLY A 162 12.26 -4.27 -19.91
CA GLY A 162 10.94 -4.51 -19.30
C GLY A 162 9.98 -5.35 -20.16
N ARG A 163 9.04 -6.03 -19.50
CA ARG A 163 8.08 -6.95 -20.16
C ARG A 163 6.86 -6.23 -20.74
N GLY A 164 6.59 -5.05 -20.25
CA GLY A 164 5.40 -4.27 -20.59
C GLY A 164 4.18 -4.61 -19.72
N PRO A 165 3.21 -3.68 -19.65
CA PRO A 165 1.97 -3.88 -18.95
C PRO A 165 1.09 -4.92 -19.68
N ASN A 166 0.13 -5.49 -18.95
CA ASN A 166 -0.85 -6.39 -19.53
C ASN A 166 -1.57 -5.71 -20.72
N PRO A 167 -1.59 -6.31 -21.93
CA PRO A 167 -2.23 -5.72 -23.10
C PRO A 167 -3.70 -5.35 -22.88
N LEU A 168 -4.41 -6.04 -22.01
CA LEU A 168 -5.81 -5.73 -21.68
C LEU A 168 -5.97 -4.38 -21.00
N LEU A 169 -4.96 -3.90 -20.25
CA LEU A 169 -4.98 -2.58 -19.61
C LEU A 169 -4.76 -1.42 -20.57
N GLN A 170 -4.32 -1.71 -21.80
CA GLN A 170 -4.06 -0.70 -22.84
C GLN A 170 -5.19 -0.54 -23.86
N ASN A 171 -6.25 -1.35 -23.76
CA ASN A 171 -7.33 -1.34 -24.76
C ASN A 171 -8.28 -0.15 -24.64
N HIS A 172 -8.42 0.42 -23.45
CA HIS A 172 -9.33 1.54 -23.23
C HIS A 172 -8.90 2.41 -22.02
N PRO A 173 -8.97 3.75 -22.11
CA PRO A 173 -8.58 4.64 -20.99
C PRO A 173 -9.30 4.37 -19.67
N LEU A 174 -10.57 3.92 -19.73
CA LEU A 174 -11.32 3.56 -18.52
C LEU A 174 -10.70 2.38 -17.74
N MET A 175 -9.91 1.52 -18.40
CA MET A 175 -9.16 0.46 -17.73
C MET A 175 -8.10 1.03 -16.74
N ALA A 176 -7.60 2.22 -17.01
CA ALA A 176 -6.69 2.91 -16.10
C ALA A 176 -7.42 3.54 -14.89
N ILE A 177 -8.64 4.06 -15.09
CA ILE A 177 -9.35 4.86 -14.08
C ILE A 177 -10.29 4.00 -13.21
N HIS A 178 -10.89 2.97 -13.80
CA HIS A 178 -11.90 2.14 -13.12
C HIS A 178 -11.40 1.44 -11.86
N PRO A 179 -10.22 0.76 -11.83
CA PRO A 179 -9.76 0.07 -10.64
C PRO A 179 -9.55 0.98 -9.43
N PRO A 180 -8.90 2.15 -9.52
CA PRO A 180 -8.80 3.08 -8.39
C PRO A 180 -10.16 3.51 -7.83
N ILE A 181 -11.14 3.85 -8.69
CA ILE A 181 -12.49 4.24 -8.25
C ILE A 181 -13.16 3.09 -7.50
N LEU A 182 -13.04 1.87 -8.02
CA LEU A 182 -13.58 0.68 -7.41
C LEU A 182 -12.94 0.41 -6.03
N TYR A 183 -11.62 0.60 -5.92
CA TYR A 183 -10.90 0.46 -4.65
C TYR A 183 -11.35 1.49 -3.63
N PHE A 184 -11.53 2.75 -4.01
CA PHE A 184 -12.10 3.75 -3.10
C PHE A 184 -13.48 3.34 -2.58
N GLY A 185 -14.35 2.78 -3.43
CA GLY A 185 -15.66 2.29 -3.02
C GLY A 185 -15.59 1.12 -2.04
N TYR A 186 -14.85 0.06 -2.39
CA TYR A 186 -14.75 -1.15 -1.56
C TYR A 186 -14.04 -0.89 -0.23
N ILE A 187 -12.92 -0.19 -0.26
CA ILE A 187 -12.16 0.11 0.95
C ILE A 187 -12.95 1.06 1.86
N GLY A 188 -13.80 1.92 1.28
CA GLY A 188 -14.68 2.81 2.05
C GLY A 188 -15.61 2.08 3.00
N LEU A 189 -15.94 0.81 2.74
CA LEU A 189 -16.75 -0.02 3.64
C LEU A 189 -16.06 -0.31 4.99
N VAL A 190 -14.76 -0.08 5.10
CA VAL A 190 -14.06 -0.18 6.39
C VAL A 190 -14.61 0.81 7.43
N LEU A 191 -15.09 1.98 7.00
CA LEU A 191 -15.63 2.99 7.92
C LEU A 191 -16.90 2.49 8.64
N PRO A 192 -17.98 2.10 7.93
CA PRO A 192 -19.15 1.55 8.61
C PRO A 192 -18.83 0.26 9.37
N PHE A 193 -17.90 -0.57 8.89
CA PHE A 193 -17.48 -1.79 9.59
C PHE A 193 -16.90 -1.47 10.96
N VAL A 194 -15.95 -0.53 11.07
CA VAL A 194 -15.34 -0.12 12.34
C VAL A 194 -16.37 0.50 13.27
N ILE A 195 -17.28 1.36 12.75
CA ILE A 195 -18.33 2.01 13.53
C ILE A 195 -19.35 0.97 14.06
N CYS A 196 -19.73 -0.01 13.24
CA CYS A 196 -20.68 -1.06 13.66
C CYS A 196 -20.07 -1.97 14.73
N LEU A 197 -18.78 -2.29 14.65
CA LEU A 197 -18.11 -3.09 15.68
C LEU A 197 -18.10 -2.39 17.04
N LEU A 198 -17.87 -1.07 17.06
CA LEU A 198 -17.98 -0.28 18.29
C LEU A 198 -19.38 -0.39 18.89
N TYR A 199 -20.41 -0.10 18.09
CA TYR A 199 -21.79 -0.08 18.56
C TYR A 199 -22.23 -1.44 19.14
N THR A 200 -21.79 -2.53 18.53
CA THR A 200 -22.08 -3.89 19.04
C THR A 200 -21.33 -4.21 20.33
N SER A 201 -20.10 -3.68 20.51
CA SER A 201 -19.33 -3.83 21.74
C SER A 201 -19.97 -3.09 22.91
N ASP A 202 -20.38 -1.82 22.69
CA ASP A 202 -21.03 -1.00 23.71
C ASP A 202 -22.38 -1.63 24.15
N ALA A 203 -23.19 -2.12 23.20
CA ALA A 203 -24.44 -2.80 23.51
C ALA A 203 -24.23 -4.11 24.31
N ALA A 204 -23.13 -4.83 24.08
CA ALA A 204 -22.80 -6.03 24.83
C ALA A 204 -22.35 -5.72 26.28
N ASP A 205 -21.70 -4.59 26.50
CA ASP A 205 -21.27 -4.16 27.84
C ASP A 205 -22.46 -3.61 28.66
N GLU A 206 -23.42 -2.93 28.05
CA GLU A 206 -24.67 -2.52 28.69
C GLU A 206 -25.52 -3.70 29.17
N LEU A 207 -25.50 -4.83 28.44
CA LEU A 207 -26.21 -6.04 28.83
C LEU A 207 -25.54 -6.82 29.98
N ARG A 208 -24.30 -6.52 30.30
CA ARG A 208 -23.52 -7.15 31.38
C ARG A 208 -23.52 -6.33 32.69
N SER A 209 -23.91 -5.08 32.66
CA SER A 209 -24.05 -4.18 33.81
C SER A 209 -25.40 -4.29 34.45
#